data_d264e47c1e812c747f2fe8c73e46fcc1
#
_entry.id   d264e47c1e812c747f2fe8c73e46fcc1
#
_cell.length_a   1.000
_cell.length_b   1.000
_cell.length_c   1.000
_cell.angle_alpha   90.00
_cell.angle_beta   90.00
_cell.angle_gamma   90.00
#
_symmetry.space_group_name_H-M   'P 1'
#
loop_
_entity.id
_entity.type
_entity.pdbx_description
1 polymer ?
#
loop_
_entity_poly.entity_id
_entity_poly.type
_entity_poly.pdbx_seq_one_letter_code
_entity_poly.pdbx_strand_id
1 'polypeptide(L)'
;MKFLLLFFLPLCLLGQTDTPAKEVDWLKNYDSAMHISKEENKNVLVYFTGSDWCPPCKMLKRDLFDTDEFYELSKNYVLLYIDIPRNRDLLSTEQWEHNQGLFKKLNKKGVFPLLTVLSPKGKVVNEYSGYGMTGEISYHLKFLEKNK
;
A
#
# COMPACT_ATOMS: atom_id res chain seq x y z
N MET A 1 34.28 62.42 1.88
CA MET A 1 34.20 61.08 2.53
C MET A 1 32.80 60.55 2.30
N LYS A 2 32.64 59.57 1.34
CA LYS A 2 31.36 58.94 1.04
C LYS A 2 31.31 57.61 1.82
N PHE A 3 30.41 57.49 2.81
CA PHE A 3 30.16 56.26 3.53
C PHE A 3 29.26 55.36 2.67
N LEU A 4 29.80 54.24 2.22
CA LEU A 4 29.06 53.18 1.51
C LEU A 4 28.45 52.24 2.56
N LEU A 5 27.13 52.38 2.78
CA LEU A 5 26.36 51.47 3.66
C LEU A 5 26.09 50.15 2.88
N LEU A 6 26.85 49.11 3.22
CA LEU A 6 26.59 47.73 2.76
C LEU A 6 25.41 47.18 3.51
N PHE A 7 24.28 47.05 2.81
CA PHE A 7 23.06 46.38 3.32
C PHE A 7 23.25 44.86 3.24
N PHE A 8 23.54 44.23 4.37
CA PHE A 8 23.58 42.78 4.48
C PHE A 8 22.13 42.28 4.53
N LEU A 9 21.65 41.68 3.42
CA LEU A 9 20.37 41.00 3.34
C LEU A 9 20.56 39.57 3.89
N PRO A 10 19.89 39.14 4.99
CA PRO A 10 19.98 37.76 5.43
C PRO A 10 19.19 36.87 4.46
N LEU A 11 19.89 36.00 3.74
CA LEU A 11 19.33 34.94 2.92
C LEU A 11 18.72 33.91 3.87
N CYS A 12 17.41 33.99 4.14
CA CYS A 12 16.67 32.94 4.82
C CYS A 12 16.62 31.71 3.91
N LEU A 13 17.51 30.76 4.16
CA LEU A 13 17.36 29.38 3.66
C LEU A 13 16.12 28.77 4.34
N LEU A 14 15.00 28.78 3.62
CA LEU A 14 13.84 27.94 3.94
C LEU A 14 14.26 26.50 3.69
N GLY A 15 14.77 25.84 4.74
CA GLY A 15 14.99 24.41 4.73
C GLY A 15 13.63 23.72 4.53
N GLN A 16 13.42 23.11 3.38
CA GLN A 16 12.32 22.14 3.19
C GLN A 16 12.67 20.95 4.06
N THR A 17 11.96 20.81 5.18
CA THR A 17 11.99 19.60 5.98
C THR A 17 11.14 18.57 5.24
N ASP A 18 11.78 17.75 4.39
CA ASP A 18 11.19 16.53 3.88
C ASP A 18 10.96 15.61 5.10
N THR A 19 9.76 15.66 5.67
CA THR A 19 9.33 14.68 6.66
C THR A 19 9.26 13.34 5.94
N PRO A 20 10.02 12.31 6.38
CA PRO A 20 9.94 11.01 5.74
C PRO A 20 8.48 10.52 5.78
N ALA A 21 7.99 10.02 4.64
CA ALA A 21 6.66 9.43 4.56
C ALA A 21 6.53 8.35 5.65
N LYS A 22 5.41 8.38 6.36
CA LYS A 22 5.16 7.40 7.43
C LYS A 22 5.08 6.02 6.80
N GLU A 23 5.95 5.11 7.25
CA GLU A 23 5.99 3.75 6.73
C GLU A 23 4.80 2.93 7.24
N VAL A 24 4.15 2.21 6.34
CA VAL A 24 3.01 1.34 6.63
C VAL A 24 3.51 -0.10 6.69
N ASP A 25 3.20 -0.81 7.77
CA ASP A 25 3.65 -2.19 7.99
C ASP A 25 2.74 -3.20 7.26
N TRP A 26 3.26 -3.80 6.19
CA TRP A 26 2.61 -4.83 5.42
C TRP A 26 3.10 -6.23 5.82
N LEU A 27 2.20 -7.02 6.38
CA LEU A 27 2.45 -8.45 6.62
C LEU A 27 2.57 -9.20 5.28
N LYS A 28 3.31 -10.31 5.31
CA LYS A 28 3.51 -11.19 4.15
C LYS A 28 2.94 -12.60 4.38
N ASN A 29 2.52 -12.90 5.60
CA ASN A 29 1.97 -14.19 5.99
C ASN A 29 0.48 -14.08 6.29
N TYR A 30 -0.33 -14.89 5.62
CA TYR A 30 -1.78 -14.89 5.75
C TYR A 30 -2.26 -15.29 7.14
N ASP A 31 -1.66 -16.32 7.73
CA ASP A 31 -2.10 -16.83 9.02
C ASP A 31 -1.83 -15.82 10.13
N SER A 32 -0.67 -15.16 10.07
CA SER A 32 -0.34 -14.04 10.96
C SER A 32 -1.32 -12.87 10.81
N ALA A 33 -1.66 -12.50 9.57
CA ALA A 33 -2.63 -11.44 9.32
C ALA A 33 -4.02 -11.79 9.86
N MET A 34 -4.47 -13.04 9.66
CA MET A 34 -5.76 -13.50 10.16
C MET A 34 -5.79 -13.63 11.68
N HIS A 35 -4.67 -13.98 12.31
CA HIS A 35 -4.55 -14.02 13.76
C HIS A 35 -4.76 -12.61 14.35
N ILE A 36 -3.99 -11.62 13.88
CA ILE A 36 -4.10 -10.23 14.32
C ILE A 36 -5.50 -9.66 14.03
N SER A 37 -6.04 -9.95 12.84
CA SER A 37 -7.40 -9.55 12.45
C SER A 37 -8.47 -10.02 13.46
N LYS A 38 -8.36 -11.26 13.94
CA LYS A 38 -9.28 -11.80 14.95
C LYS A 38 -9.10 -11.15 16.31
N GLU A 39 -7.87 -10.93 16.74
CA GLU A 39 -7.55 -10.30 18.03
C GLU A 39 -8.01 -8.84 18.08
N GLU A 40 -7.74 -8.07 17.01
CA GLU A 40 -8.09 -6.66 16.93
C GLU A 40 -9.51 -6.39 16.39
N ASN A 41 -10.21 -7.44 15.94
CA ASN A 41 -11.50 -7.35 15.25
C ASN A 41 -11.49 -6.38 14.08
N LYS A 42 -10.39 -6.36 13.31
CA LYS A 42 -10.20 -5.54 12.10
C LYS A 42 -10.26 -6.39 10.85
N ASN A 43 -10.78 -5.82 9.77
CA ASN A 43 -10.70 -6.45 8.46
C ASN A 43 -9.26 -6.53 7.95
N VAL A 44 -8.95 -7.54 7.14
CA VAL A 44 -7.66 -7.66 6.44
C VAL A 44 -7.79 -7.01 5.06
N LEU A 45 -6.94 -6.04 4.77
CA LEU A 45 -6.76 -5.52 3.42
C LEU A 45 -5.66 -6.31 2.73
N VAL A 46 -6.02 -7.15 1.78
CA VAL A 46 -5.08 -7.91 0.95
C VAL A 46 -4.79 -7.13 -0.33
N TYR A 47 -3.52 -6.86 -0.59
CA TYR A 47 -3.06 -6.24 -1.82
C TYR A 47 -2.31 -7.25 -2.70
N PHE A 48 -2.88 -7.60 -3.86
CA PHE A 48 -2.22 -8.41 -4.87
C PHE A 48 -1.49 -7.53 -5.87
N THR A 49 -0.20 -7.79 -6.04
CA THR A 49 0.68 -7.03 -6.91
C THR A 49 1.60 -7.94 -7.73
N GLY A 50 2.22 -7.38 -8.76
CA GLY A 50 3.35 -7.95 -9.49
C GLY A 50 4.50 -6.97 -9.46
N SER A 51 5.34 -7.04 -8.42
CA SER A 51 6.31 -6.01 -8.08
C SER A 51 7.32 -5.71 -9.18
N ASP A 52 7.69 -6.70 -9.99
CA ASP A 52 8.68 -6.58 -11.06
C ASP A 52 8.07 -6.27 -12.44
N TRP A 53 6.78 -6.55 -12.67
CA TRP A 53 6.19 -6.49 -14.00
C TRP A 53 4.91 -5.64 -14.15
N CYS A 54 4.26 -5.22 -13.05
CA CYS A 54 2.96 -4.55 -13.08
C CYS A 54 3.08 -3.02 -12.94
N PRO A 55 3.13 -2.23 -14.03
CA PRO A 55 3.22 -0.76 -13.94
C PRO A 55 2.07 -0.12 -13.16
N PRO A 56 0.78 -0.50 -13.35
CA PRO A 56 -0.31 0.07 -12.57
C PRO A 56 -0.17 -0.20 -11.06
N CYS A 57 0.40 -1.36 -10.67
CA CYS A 57 0.63 -1.67 -9.26
C CYS A 57 1.68 -0.75 -8.63
N LYS A 58 2.79 -0.51 -9.34
CA LYS A 58 3.85 0.41 -8.89
C LYS A 58 3.34 1.83 -8.73
N MET A 59 2.50 2.27 -9.67
CA MET A 59 1.90 3.61 -9.60
C MET A 59 0.87 3.72 -8.49
N LEU A 60 0.02 2.70 -8.29
CA LEU A 60 -0.93 2.68 -7.17
C LEU A 60 -0.20 2.72 -5.82
N LYS A 61 0.94 2.01 -5.70
CA LYS A 61 1.76 2.09 -4.50
C LYS A 61 2.17 3.54 -4.22
N ARG A 62 2.78 4.21 -5.18
CA ARG A 62 3.22 5.61 -5.06
C ARG A 62 2.06 6.57 -4.78
N ASP A 63 0.97 6.43 -5.54
CA ASP A 63 -0.12 7.42 -5.57
C ASP A 63 -1.11 7.23 -4.39
N LEU A 64 -1.18 6.02 -3.80
CA LEU A 64 -2.06 5.70 -2.68
C LEU A 64 -1.28 5.25 -1.44
N PHE A 65 -0.54 4.12 -1.52
CA PHE A 65 -0.01 3.47 -0.32
C PHE A 65 1.14 4.23 0.35
N ASP A 66 1.87 5.06 -0.40
CA ASP A 66 2.97 5.88 0.11
C ASP A 66 2.49 7.28 0.56
N THR A 67 1.18 7.48 0.80
CA THR A 67 0.59 8.75 1.22
C THR A 67 0.23 8.77 2.70
N ASP A 68 0.26 9.97 3.31
CA ASP A 68 -0.20 10.16 4.69
C ASP A 68 -1.69 9.83 4.85
N GLU A 69 -2.50 10.06 3.81
CA GLU A 69 -3.94 9.74 3.81
C GLU A 69 -4.16 8.23 3.96
N PHE A 70 -3.42 7.42 3.19
CA PHE A 70 -3.48 5.97 3.33
C PHE A 70 -2.92 5.51 4.68
N TYR A 71 -1.84 6.12 5.17
CA TYR A 71 -1.30 5.80 6.50
C TYR A 71 -2.37 5.93 7.59
N GLU A 72 -3.14 7.02 7.60
CA GLU A 72 -4.22 7.19 8.60
C GLU A 72 -5.35 6.16 8.40
N LEU A 73 -5.71 5.89 7.14
CA LEU A 73 -6.76 4.94 6.80
C LEU A 73 -6.37 3.49 7.12
N SER A 74 -5.10 3.16 6.93
CA SER A 74 -4.55 1.82 7.14
C SER A 74 -4.65 1.33 8.59
N LYS A 75 -4.73 2.25 9.57
CA LYS A 75 -4.92 1.92 10.99
C LYS A 75 -6.20 1.14 11.28
N ASN A 76 -7.16 1.19 10.37
CA ASN A 76 -8.43 0.46 10.46
C ASN A 76 -8.33 -0.98 9.93
N TYR A 77 -7.18 -1.37 9.38
CA TYR A 77 -6.97 -2.67 8.74
C TYR A 77 -5.78 -3.41 9.31
N VAL A 78 -5.77 -4.70 9.11
CA VAL A 78 -4.54 -5.50 9.08
C VAL A 78 -4.12 -5.61 7.63
N LEU A 79 -2.89 -5.25 7.29
CA LEU A 79 -2.43 -5.16 5.91
C LEU A 79 -1.69 -6.43 5.51
N LEU A 80 -2.05 -7.01 4.37
CA LEU A 80 -1.42 -8.20 3.81
C LEU A 80 -0.99 -7.96 2.37
N TYR A 81 0.32 -8.04 2.11
CA TYR A 81 0.95 -7.85 0.81
C TYR A 81 1.23 -9.19 0.14
N ILE A 82 0.66 -9.41 -1.03
CA ILE A 82 0.82 -10.64 -1.82
C ILE A 82 1.43 -10.29 -3.17
N ASP A 83 2.72 -10.53 -3.29
CA ASP A 83 3.48 -10.33 -4.52
C ASP A 83 3.47 -11.60 -5.38
N ILE A 84 3.20 -11.42 -6.67
CA ILE A 84 3.24 -12.48 -7.69
C ILE A 84 4.27 -12.06 -8.75
N PRO A 85 5.57 -12.09 -8.43
CA PRO A 85 6.60 -11.67 -9.35
C PRO A 85 6.79 -12.69 -10.49
N ARG A 86 7.31 -12.24 -11.65
CA ARG A 86 7.77 -13.10 -12.74
C ARG A 86 9.12 -13.69 -12.43
N ASN A 87 10.01 -12.88 -11.84
CA ASN A 87 11.29 -13.36 -11.34
C ASN A 87 11.10 -14.04 -9.98
N ARG A 88 11.23 -15.38 -9.95
CA ARG A 88 11.05 -16.18 -8.74
C ARG A 88 12.12 -15.93 -7.68
N ASP A 89 13.31 -15.47 -8.08
CA ASP A 89 14.43 -15.22 -7.15
C ASP A 89 14.17 -14.03 -6.20
N LEU A 90 13.09 -13.27 -6.44
CA LEU A 90 12.66 -12.19 -5.55
C LEU A 90 11.98 -12.68 -4.25
N LEU A 91 11.60 -13.95 -4.19
CA LEU A 91 10.92 -14.55 -3.03
C LEU A 91 11.60 -15.86 -2.65
N SER A 92 11.53 -16.24 -1.36
CA SER A 92 11.86 -17.61 -0.98
C SER A 92 10.85 -18.60 -1.56
N THR A 93 11.21 -19.86 -1.65
CA THR A 93 10.32 -20.92 -2.15
C THR A 93 9.01 -20.97 -1.35
N GLU A 94 9.10 -20.91 -0.02
CA GLU A 94 7.95 -20.94 0.88
C GLU A 94 7.04 -19.72 0.65
N GLN A 95 7.62 -18.52 0.51
CA GLN A 95 6.84 -17.30 0.27
C GLN A 95 6.18 -17.33 -1.11
N TRP A 96 6.87 -17.86 -2.10
CA TRP A 96 6.31 -18.01 -3.45
C TRP A 96 5.11 -18.98 -3.45
N GLU A 97 5.24 -20.15 -2.82
CA GLU A 97 4.16 -21.13 -2.71
C GLU A 97 2.96 -20.59 -1.93
N HIS A 98 3.22 -19.93 -0.79
CA HIS A 98 2.20 -19.23 -0.01
C HIS A 98 1.42 -18.21 -0.86
N ASN A 99 2.13 -17.34 -1.58
CA ASN A 99 1.50 -16.31 -2.40
C ASN A 99 0.71 -16.90 -3.57
N GLN A 100 1.24 -17.95 -4.22
CA GLN A 100 0.53 -18.66 -5.29
C GLN A 100 -0.74 -19.36 -4.77
N GLY A 101 -0.71 -19.92 -3.56
CA GLY A 101 -1.88 -20.50 -2.91
C GLY A 101 -3.00 -19.47 -2.69
N LEU A 102 -2.64 -18.30 -2.17
CA LEU A 102 -3.59 -17.21 -1.95
C LEU A 102 -4.09 -16.60 -3.26
N PHE A 103 -3.21 -16.45 -4.26
CA PHE A 103 -3.59 -15.99 -5.59
C PHE A 103 -4.69 -16.86 -6.20
N LYS A 104 -4.50 -18.19 -6.21
CA LYS A 104 -5.49 -19.14 -6.72
C LYS A 104 -6.81 -19.10 -5.95
N LYS A 105 -6.76 -18.83 -4.64
CA LYS A 105 -7.91 -18.79 -3.75
C LYS A 105 -8.69 -17.48 -3.84
N LEU A 106 -8.01 -16.34 -3.83
CA LEU A 106 -8.59 -15.01 -3.64
C LEU A 106 -8.54 -14.13 -4.90
N ASN A 107 -7.63 -14.36 -5.86
CA ASN A 107 -7.55 -13.61 -7.11
C ASN A 107 -7.83 -14.52 -8.32
N LYS A 108 -8.97 -15.19 -8.33
CA LYS A 108 -9.33 -16.18 -9.37
C LYS A 108 -9.37 -15.59 -10.79
N LYS A 109 -9.60 -14.28 -10.92
CA LYS A 109 -9.64 -13.57 -12.20
C LYS A 109 -8.25 -13.21 -12.72
N GLY A 110 -7.21 -13.32 -11.88
CA GLY A 110 -5.83 -12.98 -12.26
C GLY A 110 -5.64 -11.49 -12.59
N VAL A 111 -6.36 -10.59 -11.92
CA VAL A 111 -6.31 -9.14 -12.18
C VAL A 111 -5.33 -8.44 -11.24
N PHE A 112 -4.64 -7.40 -11.76
CA PHE A 112 -3.65 -6.61 -11.01
C PHE A 112 -3.73 -5.12 -11.36
N PRO A 113 -3.59 -4.21 -10.37
CA PRO A 113 -3.64 -4.49 -8.93
C PRO A 113 -5.02 -4.98 -8.49
N LEU A 114 -5.08 -5.78 -7.39
CA LEU A 114 -6.34 -6.16 -6.76
C LEU A 114 -6.25 -5.87 -5.26
N LEU A 115 -7.26 -5.19 -4.75
CA LEU A 115 -7.53 -5.03 -3.32
C LEU A 115 -8.68 -5.96 -2.93
N THR A 116 -8.46 -6.84 -1.95
CA THR A 116 -9.49 -7.72 -1.40
C THR A 116 -9.61 -7.46 0.10
N VAL A 117 -10.80 -7.18 0.58
CA VAL A 117 -11.08 -7.03 2.01
C VAL A 117 -11.64 -8.35 2.54
N LEU A 118 -10.99 -8.90 3.58
CA LEU A 118 -11.43 -10.08 4.28
C LEU A 118 -11.93 -9.70 5.68
N SER A 119 -13.04 -10.31 6.11
CA SER A 119 -13.48 -10.21 7.50
C SER A 119 -12.54 -10.99 8.42
N PRO A 120 -12.61 -10.79 9.78
CA PRO A 120 -11.87 -11.59 10.75
C PRO A 120 -12.19 -13.11 10.70
N LYS A 121 -13.27 -13.48 10.02
CA LYS A 121 -13.64 -14.89 9.74
C LYS A 121 -13.03 -15.42 8.43
N GLY A 122 -12.21 -14.64 7.72
CA GLY A 122 -11.58 -15.02 6.46
C GLY A 122 -12.52 -15.03 5.24
N LYS A 123 -13.71 -14.43 5.35
CA LYS A 123 -14.65 -14.30 4.24
C LYS A 123 -14.35 -13.03 3.45
N VAL A 124 -14.40 -13.11 2.11
CA VAL A 124 -14.31 -11.93 1.25
C VAL A 124 -15.53 -11.04 1.51
N VAL A 125 -15.26 -9.80 1.90
CA VAL A 125 -16.26 -8.75 2.12
C VAL A 125 -16.48 -7.96 0.85
N ASN A 126 -15.39 -7.53 0.21
CA ASN A 126 -15.43 -6.73 -1.01
C ASN A 126 -14.10 -6.81 -1.78
N GLU A 127 -14.12 -6.43 -3.06
CA GLU A 127 -12.95 -6.40 -3.93
C GLU A 127 -12.98 -5.15 -4.81
N TYR A 128 -11.79 -4.62 -5.11
CA TYR A 128 -11.61 -3.52 -6.05
C TYR A 128 -10.34 -3.76 -6.88
N SER A 129 -10.45 -3.70 -8.20
CA SER A 129 -9.34 -4.02 -9.09
C SER A 129 -9.06 -2.94 -10.12
N GLY A 130 -7.79 -2.89 -10.54
CA GLY A 130 -7.30 -1.98 -11.56
C GLY A 130 -6.90 -0.63 -11.00
N TYR A 131 -6.09 0.08 -11.79
CA TYR A 131 -5.70 1.47 -11.58
C TYR A 131 -5.36 2.12 -12.91
N GLY A 132 -5.98 3.27 -13.20
CA GLY A 132 -5.87 3.97 -14.48
C GLY A 132 -4.55 4.71 -14.70
N MET A 133 -3.63 4.68 -13.73
CA MET A 133 -2.34 5.37 -13.77
C MET A 133 -2.43 6.89 -14.01
N THR A 134 -3.55 7.50 -13.63
CA THR A 134 -3.84 8.93 -13.83
C THR A 134 -3.60 9.77 -12.58
N GLY A 135 -3.22 9.15 -11.45
CA GLY A 135 -3.19 9.78 -10.12
C GLY A 135 -4.56 9.84 -9.44
N GLU A 136 -5.64 9.41 -10.11
CA GLU A 136 -6.99 9.41 -9.56
C GLU A 136 -7.21 8.23 -8.61
N ILE A 137 -7.18 8.49 -7.31
CA ILE A 137 -7.30 7.49 -6.23
C ILE A 137 -8.62 7.56 -5.46
N SER A 138 -9.51 8.50 -5.80
CA SER A 138 -10.74 8.72 -5.02
C SER A 138 -11.63 7.48 -4.92
N TYR A 139 -11.66 6.64 -5.96
CA TYR A 139 -12.42 5.39 -5.95
C TYR A 139 -11.79 4.34 -4.99
N HIS A 140 -10.46 4.28 -4.92
CA HIS A 140 -9.74 3.42 -3.98
C HIS A 140 -9.97 3.88 -2.54
N LEU A 141 -9.89 5.19 -2.27
CA LEU A 141 -10.18 5.76 -0.96
C LEU A 141 -11.63 5.49 -0.53
N LYS A 142 -12.61 5.70 -1.41
CA LYS A 142 -14.02 5.37 -1.14
C LYS A 142 -14.22 3.88 -0.85
N PHE A 143 -13.52 3.01 -1.60
CA PHE A 143 -13.56 1.57 -1.35
C PHE A 143 -13.02 1.24 0.05
N LEU A 144 -11.88 1.80 0.43
CA LEU A 144 -11.27 1.60 1.74
C LEU A 144 -12.13 2.17 2.87
N GLU A 145 -12.63 3.42 2.74
CA GLU A 145 -13.51 4.02 3.73
C GLU A 145 -14.78 3.21 3.99
N LYS A 146 -15.35 2.62 2.96
CA LYS A 146 -16.59 1.82 3.06
C LYS A 146 -16.38 0.48 3.76
N ASN A 147 -15.18 -0.08 3.73
CA ASN A 147 -14.91 -1.46 4.15
C ASN A 147 -14.03 -1.57 5.41
N LYS A 148 -13.78 -0.45 6.11
CA LYS A 148 -13.05 -0.41 7.38
C LYS A 148 -13.88 -0.95 8.55
#